data_3dfbf87ba34234456a09f9f47a94e5c1
#
_entry.id   3dfbf87ba34234456a09f9f47a94e5c1
#
_cell.length_a   1.000
_cell.length_b   1.000
_cell.length_c   1.000
_cell.angle_alpha   90.00
_cell.angle_beta   90.00
_cell.angle_gamma   90.00
#
_symmetry.space_group_name_H-M   'P 1'
#
loop_
_entity.id
_entity.type
_entity.pdbx_description
1 polymer ?
#
loop_
_entity_poly.entity_id
_entity_poly.type
_entity_poly.pdbx_seq_one_letter_code
_entity_poly.pdbx_strand_id
1 'polypeptide(L)'
;MKIAVVALGKIGLPLAVQFAMKGHQVIGCDVNQNTVDLVNKGIEPFPGEDFLGEYLSNVVNAGHLVATTDTAAAVSESEAVVIVVPLFVDADGIPDFGWMDAATAKIAEGLKPGTLISYETTLPVGTTRNRFAPAIEKISGLKAGTDFHLIFSPERVLTGRVFADLRKYPKLVGGINEASTEAGIKFYEAVLDFDDRPDLTTKNGVWNLGTSEASEMAKLAETTYRDVNIALANQFAIFAEGANIDIAKVIAASNSQPYSHIHQPGIAVGGHCIPIYPRFYLWNDPVATVVRSAREANAAMPAHAVHLLEESVGDLTAKKVAVLGVSYRGGVKESAFSGVFGTVTSLLEHGAEVLVDDPMYTDEEITALGFTPYEAGSPVDAVILQADHKEYKSLTKGDFPGVKAIIDGRRILSPNNFEGVAFRCIGQGDLK
;
A
#
# COMPACT_ATOMS: atom_id res chain seq x y z
N MET A 1 20.00 -23.40 3.43
CA MET A 1 19.30 -23.45 2.12
C MET A 1 19.88 -22.39 1.20
N LYS A 2 19.83 -22.61 -0.11
CA LYS A 2 19.97 -21.55 -1.12
C LYS A 2 18.59 -21.05 -1.52
N ILE A 3 18.39 -19.72 -1.51
CA ILE A 3 17.11 -19.09 -1.73
C ILE A 3 17.25 -18.01 -2.81
N ALA A 4 16.45 -18.04 -3.85
CA ALA A 4 16.31 -16.92 -4.79
C ALA A 4 15.16 -15.99 -4.36
N VAL A 5 15.40 -14.68 -4.36
CA VAL A 5 14.36 -13.66 -4.13
C VAL A 5 14.24 -12.81 -5.38
N VAL A 6 13.07 -12.84 -6.02
CA VAL A 6 12.83 -12.19 -7.33
C VAL A 6 12.10 -10.87 -7.15
N ALA A 7 12.71 -9.82 -7.62
CA ALA A 7 12.49 -8.39 -7.42
C ALA A 7 13.02 -7.89 -6.06
N LEU A 8 13.98 -6.95 -6.12
CA LEU A 8 14.65 -6.36 -4.96
C LEU A 8 14.13 -4.93 -4.65
N GLY A 9 12.81 -4.77 -4.73
CA GLY A 9 12.13 -3.55 -4.32
C GLY A 9 11.94 -3.44 -2.80
N LYS A 10 11.06 -2.51 -2.38
CA LYS A 10 10.78 -2.14 -0.97
C LYS A 10 10.33 -3.32 -0.07
N ILE A 11 9.94 -4.45 -0.63
CA ILE A 11 9.58 -5.67 0.10
C ILE A 11 10.63 -6.77 -0.13
N GLY A 12 11.03 -7.02 -1.38
CA GLY A 12 11.89 -8.15 -1.70
C GLY A 12 13.31 -8.03 -1.15
N LEU A 13 13.91 -6.82 -1.15
CA LEU A 13 15.24 -6.65 -0.59
C LEU A 13 15.26 -6.85 0.94
N PRO A 14 14.35 -6.27 1.74
CA PRO A 14 14.26 -6.60 3.17
C PRO A 14 14.03 -8.09 3.45
N LEU A 15 13.22 -8.80 2.65
CA LEU A 15 13.04 -10.25 2.77
C LEU A 15 14.34 -11.01 2.48
N ALA A 16 15.04 -10.66 1.40
CA ALA A 16 16.33 -11.26 1.05
C ALA A 16 17.35 -11.09 2.18
N VAL A 17 17.41 -9.88 2.76
CA VAL A 17 18.27 -9.57 3.90
C VAL A 17 17.85 -10.37 5.14
N GLN A 18 16.56 -10.46 5.45
CA GLN A 18 16.04 -11.26 6.57
C GLN A 18 16.45 -12.73 6.45
N PHE A 19 16.30 -13.33 5.27
CA PHE A 19 16.69 -14.71 5.04
C PHE A 19 18.21 -14.92 5.16
N ALA A 20 19.01 -13.95 4.66
CA ALA A 20 20.47 -13.97 4.77
C ALA A 20 20.93 -13.82 6.24
N MET A 21 20.26 -12.99 7.04
CA MET A 21 20.52 -12.85 8.48
C MET A 21 20.25 -14.14 9.27
N LYS A 22 19.35 -14.99 8.79
CA LYS A 22 19.10 -16.34 9.33
C LYS A 22 20.18 -17.36 8.94
N GLY A 23 21.25 -16.92 8.24
CA GLY A 23 22.37 -17.75 7.84
C GLY A 23 22.15 -18.55 6.55
N HIS A 24 21.12 -18.19 5.76
CA HIS A 24 20.89 -18.80 4.46
C HIS A 24 21.73 -18.11 3.37
N GLN A 25 22.01 -18.85 2.28
CA GLN A 25 22.63 -18.29 1.08
C GLN A 25 21.53 -17.74 0.18
N VAL A 26 21.52 -16.45 -0.04
CA VAL A 26 20.45 -15.76 -0.78
C VAL A 26 21.00 -15.17 -2.08
N ILE A 27 20.28 -15.41 -3.18
CA ILE A 27 20.53 -14.79 -4.48
C ILE A 27 19.35 -13.86 -4.77
N GLY A 28 19.58 -12.57 -4.68
CA GLY A 28 18.60 -11.56 -5.07
C GLY A 28 18.57 -11.37 -6.57
N CYS A 29 17.40 -11.38 -7.20
CA CYS A 29 17.24 -11.18 -8.63
C CYS A 29 16.48 -9.90 -8.91
N ASP A 30 17.04 -9.01 -9.73
CA ASP A 30 16.35 -7.79 -10.18
C ASP A 30 16.72 -7.49 -11.65
N VAL A 31 15.75 -6.98 -12.42
CA VAL A 31 15.99 -6.59 -13.83
C VAL A 31 16.82 -5.31 -13.95
N ASN A 32 16.86 -4.49 -12.89
CA ASN A 32 17.61 -3.24 -12.85
C ASN A 32 19.06 -3.48 -12.42
N GLN A 33 20.00 -3.34 -13.36
CA GLN A 33 21.43 -3.53 -13.10
C GLN A 33 21.94 -2.58 -12.00
N ASN A 34 21.44 -1.34 -11.93
CA ASN A 34 21.86 -0.41 -10.88
C ASN A 34 21.46 -0.89 -9.48
N THR A 35 20.26 -1.45 -9.32
CA THR A 35 19.81 -2.09 -8.07
C THR A 35 20.74 -3.25 -7.71
N VAL A 36 21.06 -4.11 -8.66
CA VAL A 36 21.99 -5.24 -8.47
C VAL A 36 23.37 -4.76 -8.03
N ASP A 37 23.91 -3.75 -8.68
CA ASP A 37 25.25 -3.20 -8.39
C ASP A 37 25.31 -2.57 -6.98
N LEU A 38 24.25 -1.85 -6.57
CA LEU A 38 24.17 -1.26 -5.23
C LEU A 38 24.07 -2.35 -4.16
N VAL A 39 23.18 -3.32 -4.35
CA VAL A 39 23.01 -4.45 -3.41
C VAL A 39 24.32 -5.21 -3.22
N ASN A 40 25.03 -5.51 -4.30
CA ASN A 40 26.33 -6.21 -4.24
C ASN A 40 27.43 -5.39 -3.54
N LYS A 41 27.26 -4.07 -3.43
CA LYS A 41 28.14 -3.19 -2.64
C LYS A 41 27.69 -3.04 -1.18
N GLY A 42 26.58 -3.67 -0.78
CA GLY A 42 25.97 -3.48 0.53
C GLY A 42 25.33 -2.11 0.74
N ILE A 43 24.90 -1.46 -0.35
CA ILE A 43 24.28 -0.13 -0.36
C ILE A 43 22.80 -0.27 -0.69
N GLU A 44 21.93 0.28 0.15
CA GLU A 44 20.50 0.27 -0.10
C GLU A 44 20.13 1.11 -1.34
N PRO A 45 19.34 0.57 -2.29
CA PRO A 45 18.97 1.28 -3.52
C PRO A 45 17.84 2.30 -3.34
N PHE A 46 17.17 2.31 -2.18
CA PHE A 46 16.08 3.22 -1.84
C PHE A 46 16.07 3.50 -0.34
N PRO A 47 15.79 4.73 0.10
CA PRO A 47 15.72 5.09 1.51
C PRO A 47 14.35 4.73 2.12
N GLY A 48 14.29 4.75 3.47
CA GLY A 48 13.04 4.75 4.23
C GLY A 48 12.61 3.41 4.80
N GLU A 49 13.49 2.40 4.81
CA GLU A 49 13.29 1.17 5.58
C GLU A 49 14.28 1.13 6.74
N ASP A 50 13.73 1.04 7.97
CA ASP A 50 14.54 1.00 9.19
C ASP A 50 15.54 -0.16 9.17
N PHE A 51 16.80 0.13 9.48
CA PHE A 51 17.92 -0.80 9.58
C PHE A 51 18.37 -1.47 8.28
N LEU A 52 17.71 -1.24 7.14
CA LEU A 52 18.02 -1.95 5.89
C LEU A 52 19.48 -1.76 5.46
N GLY A 53 20.00 -0.53 5.47
CA GLY A 53 21.38 -0.25 5.05
C GLY A 53 22.42 -0.98 5.89
N GLU A 54 22.24 -1.01 7.23
CA GLU A 54 23.12 -1.73 8.14
C GLU A 54 23.07 -3.24 7.91
N TYR A 55 21.86 -3.82 7.90
CA TYR A 55 21.69 -5.26 7.76
C TYR A 55 22.14 -5.77 6.39
N LEU A 56 21.84 -5.02 5.31
CA LEU A 56 22.29 -5.33 3.96
C LEU A 56 23.83 -5.38 3.89
N SER A 57 24.51 -4.34 4.40
CA SER A 57 25.97 -4.30 4.42
C SER A 57 26.57 -5.50 5.16
N ASN A 58 25.98 -5.86 6.32
CA ASN A 58 26.45 -7.00 7.12
C ASN A 58 26.31 -8.33 6.38
N VAL A 59 25.16 -8.62 5.77
CA VAL A 59 24.94 -9.91 5.08
C VAL A 59 25.73 -10.04 3.77
N VAL A 60 25.93 -8.93 3.05
CA VAL A 60 26.75 -8.90 1.83
C VAL A 60 28.24 -9.13 2.18
N ASN A 61 28.77 -8.43 3.19
CA ASN A 61 30.14 -8.61 3.66
C ASN A 61 30.40 -10.03 4.21
N ALA A 62 29.40 -10.67 4.80
CA ALA A 62 29.45 -12.04 5.25
C ALA A 62 29.37 -13.07 4.09
N GLY A 63 29.05 -12.63 2.87
CA GLY A 63 28.87 -13.49 1.70
C GLY A 63 27.57 -14.29 1.71
N HIS A 64 26.56 -13.86 2.51
CA HIS A 64 25.26 -14.52 2.61
C HIS A 64 24.25 -14.01 1.58
N LEU A 65 24.46 -12.83 1.01
CA LEU A 65 23.61 -12.26 -0.03
C LEU A 65 24.46 -11.80 -1.22
N VAL A 66 24.03 -12.17 -2.41
CA VAL A 66 24.54 -11.69 -3.70
C VAL A 66 23.36 -11.37 -4.61
N ALA A 67 23.51 -10.39 -5.50
CA ALA A 67 22.45 -10.01 -6.44
C ALA A 67 22.90 -10.26 -7.90
N THR A 68 21.93 -10.58 -8.77
CA THR A 68 22.13 -10.82 -10.20
C THR A 68 20.92 -10.39 -11.03
N THR A 69 21.14 -10.13 -12.32
CA THR A 69 20.06 -9.96 -13.31
C THR A 69 19.64 -11.29 -13.96
N ASP A 70 20.39 -12.37 -13.76
CA ASP A 70 20.09 -13.70 -14.33
C ASP A 70 19.24 -14.52 -13.37
N THR A 71 17.92 -14.32 -13.45
CA THR A 71 16.95 -15.04 -12.63
C THR A 71 16.98 -16.54 -12.88
N ALA A 72 17.13 -16.99 -14.12
CA ALA A 72 17.12 -18.43 -14.44
C ALA A 72 18.32 -19.15 -13.82
N ALA A 73 19.52 -18.58 -13.89
CA ALA A 73 20.71 -19.13 -13.25
C ALA A 73 20.53 -19.17 -11.72
N ALA A 74 20.05 -18.09 -11.11
CA ALA A 74 19.80 -18.03 -9.66
C ALA A 74 18.82 -19.11 -9.19
N VAL A 75 17.71 -19.29 -9.90
CA VAL A 75 16.69 -20.32 -9.61
C VAL A 75 17.30 -21.72 -9.73
N SER A 76 18.13 -21.93 -10.75
CA SER A 76 18.77 -23.25 -10.96
C SER A 76 19.71 -23.69 -9.83
N GLU A 77 20.14 -22.75 -9.00
CA GLU A 77 20.98 -23.01 -7.83
C GLU A 77 20.21 -23.08 -6.51
N SER A 78 18.91 -22.71 -6.52
CA SER A 78 18.11 -22.49 -5.32
C SER A 78 17.19 -23.65 -4.99
N GLU A 79 16.98 -23.88 -3.68
CA GLU A 79 16.01 -24.83 -3.13
C GLU A 79 14.63 -24.18 -2.97
N ALA A 80 14.60 -22.84 -2.80
CA ALA A 80 13.36 -22.06 -2.71
C ALA A 80 13.47 -20.77 -3.52
N VAL A 81 12.34 -20.34 -4.09
CA VAL A 81 12.21 -19.10 -4.87
C VAL A 81 11.06 -18.30 -4.31
N VAL A 82 11.32 -17.08 -3.86
CA VAL A 82 10.31 -16.14 -3.34
C VAL A 82 10.12 -15.00 -4.33
N ILE A 83 8.86 -14.73 -4.70
CA ILE A 83 8.51 -13.81 -5.78
C ILE A 83 7.71 -12.63 -5.21
N VAL A 84 8.27 -11.43 -5.34
CA VAL A 84 7.66 -10.16 -4.90
C VAL A 84 7.60 -9.12 -6.02
N VAL A 85 7.54 -9.58 -7.26
CA VAL A 85 7.32 -8.74 -8.44
C VAL A 85 5.97 -8.04 -8.31
N PRO A 86 5.88 -6.71 -8.48
CA PRO A 86 4.63 -5.99 -8.30
C PRO A 86 3.58 -6.36 -9.35
N LEU A 87 2.32 -6.37 -8.93
CA LEU A 87 1.15 -6.48 -9.79
C LEU A 87 0.36 -5.17 -9.73
N PHE A 88 0.23 -4.51 -10.85
CA PHE A 88 -0.49 -3.26 -10.98
C PHE A 88 -1.89 -3.48 -11.56
N VAL A 89 -2.67 -2.41 -11.62
CA VAL A 89 -3.94 -2.35 -12.37
C VAL A 89 -3.83 -1.30 -13.45
N ASP A 90 -4.52 -1.51 -14.54
CA ASP A 90 -4.71 -0.49 -15.57
C ASP A 90 -5.73 0.59 -15.15
N ALA A 91 -6.05 1.51 -16.05
CA ALA A 91 -7.01 2.59 -15.79
C ALA A 91 -8.42 2.08 -15.43
N ASP A 92 -8.81 0.92 -15.95
CA ASP A 92 -10.10 0.28 -15.68
C ASP A 92 -10.09 -0.57 -14.41
N GLY A 93 -8.92 -0.70 -13.75
CA GLY A 93 -8.73 -1.48 -12.55
C GLY A 93 -8.52 -2.97 -12.80
N ILE A 94 -8.17 -3.35 -14.02
CA ILE A 94 -7.88 -4.73 -14.42
C ILE A 94 -6.42 -5.06 -14.10
N PRO A 95 -6.12 -6.23 -13.50
CA PRO A 95 -4.75 -6.62 -13.18
C PRO A 95 -3.86 -6.76 -14.42
N ASP A 96 -2.72 -6.07 -14.43
CA ASP A 96 -1.69 -6.20 -15.47
C ASP A 96 -0.64 -7.23 -15.05
N PHE A 97 -0.72 -8.42 -15.60
CA PHE A 97 0.19 -9.53 -15.30
C PHE A 97 1.52 -9.51 -16.08
N GLY A 98 1.77 -8.53 -16.93
CA GLY A 98 2.91 -8.55 -17.84
C GLY A 98 4.24 -8.81 -17.15
N TRP A 99 4.53 -8.11 -16.07
CA TRP A 99 5.78 -8.28 -15.33
C TRP A 99 5.84 -9.61 -14.56
N MET A 100 4.73 -10.03 -13.97
CA MET A 100 4.64 -11.31 -13.26
C MET A 100 4.81 -12.51 -14.20
N ASP A 101 4.18 -12.46 -15.38
CA ASP A 101 4.32 -13.51 -16.38
C ASP A 101 5.76 -13.61 -16.90
N ALA A 102 6.41 -12.47 -17.16
CA ALA A 102 7.81 -12.43 -17.58
C ALA A 102 8.75 -13.02 -16.51
N ALA A 103 8.55 -12.66 -15.24
CA ALA A 103 9.32 -13.21 -14.14
C ALA A 103 9.05 -14.72 -13.96
N THR A 104 7.78 -15.14 -14.02
CA THR A 104 7.38 -16.55 -13.96
C THR A 104 8.04 -17.39 -15.06
N ALA A 105 8.12 -16.84 -16.28
CA ALA A 105 8.80 -17.53 -17.38
C ALA A 105 10.29 -17.74 -17.10
N LYS A 106 10.98 -16.70 -16.59
CA LYS A 106 12.42 -16.81 -16.23
C LYS A 106 12.68 -17.79 -15.09
N ILE A 107 11.78 -17.83 -14.11
CA ILE A 107 11.84 -18.82 -13.03
C ILE A 107 11.68 -20.23 -13.56
N ALA A 108 10.72 -20.45 -14.46
CA ALA A 108 10.46 -21.75 -15.05
C ALA A 108 11.63 -22.27 -15.91
N GLU A 109 12.39 -21.38 -16.59
CA GLU A 109 13.60 -21.75 -17.35
C GLU A 109 14.69 -22.37 -16.46
N GLY A 110 14.82 -21.90 -15.21
CA GLY A 110 15.83 -22.40 -14.25
C GLY A 110 15.34 -23.48 -13.29
N LEU A 111 14.04 -23.81 -13.32
CA LEU A 111 13.41 -24.65 -12.31
C LEU A 111 13.95 -26.08 -12.28
N LYS A 112 14.16 -26.62 -11.08
CA LYS A 112 14.57 -28.01 -10.84
C LYS A 112 13.53 -28.78 -10.02
N PRO A 113 13.49 -30.12 -10.14
CA PRO A 113 12.65 -30.93 -9.25
C PRO A 113 12.99 -30.69 -7.77
N GLY A 114 11.95 -30.64 -6.93
CA GLY A 114 12.05 -30.42 -5.49
C GLY A 114 12.08 -28.95 -5.06
N THR A 115 12.19 -28.00 -5.99
CA THR A 115 12.20 -26.56 -5.66
C THR A 115 10.84 -26.12 -5.11
N LEU A 116 10.85 -25.27 -4.06
CA LEU A 116 9.68 -24.54 -3.57
C LEU A 116 9.57 -23.18 -4.28
N ILE A 117 8.42 -22.88 -4.84
CA ILE A 117 8.08 -21.55 -5.38
C ILE A 117 7.01 -20.92 -4.51
N SER A 118 7.28 -19.72 -3.97
CA SER A 118 6.35 -18.92 -3.19
C SER A 118 6.07 -17.58 -3.86
N TYR A 119 4.83 -17.35 -4.24
CA TYR A 119 4.35 -16.02 -4.61
C TYR A 119 3.92 -15.26 -3.35
N GLU A 120 4.43 -14.04 -3.15
CA GLU A 120 4.10 -13.19 -2.01
C GLU A 120 3.35 -11.92 -2.40
N THR A 121 3.50 -11.46 -3.63
CA THR A 121 2.73 -10.34 -4.17
C THR A 121 1.24 -10.64 -4.13
N THR A 122 0.44 -9.67 -3.65
CA THR A 122 -1.02 -9.82 -3.60
C THR A 122 -1.58 -10.11 -5.00
N LEU A 123 -2.41 -11.15 -5.10
CA LEU A 123 -2.95 -11.68 -6.34
C LEU A 123 -4.49 -11.79 -6.25
N PRO A 124 -5.19 -11.72 -7.39
CA PRO A 124 -6.56 -12.23 -7.50
C PRO A 124 -6.64 -13.71 -7.14
N VAL A 125 -7.76 -14.14 -6.56
CA VAL A 125 -7.96 -15.54 -6.13
C VAL A 125 -7.87 -16.50 -7.32
N GLY A 126 -7.13 -17.59 -7.12
CA GLY A 126 -6.92 -18.63 -8.13
C GLY A 126 -5.76 -18.36 -9.10
N THR A 127 -5.08 -17.23 -8.99
CA THR A 127 -3.99 -16.86 -9.90
C THR A 127 -2.82 -17.85 -9.81
N THR A 128 -2.40 -18.23 -8.60
CA THR A 128 -1.30 -19.17 -8.39
C THR A 128 -1.56 -20.50 -9.09
N ARG A 129 -2.75 -21.08 -8.92
CA ARG A 129 -3.12 -22.36 -9.51
C ARG A 129 -3.45 -22.28 -10.99
N ASN A 130 -4.26 -21.30 -11.39
CA ASN A 130 -4.89 -21.31 -12.72
C ASN A 130 -4.10 -20.55 -13.78
N ARG A 131 -3.15 -19.68 -13.36
CA ARG A 131 -2.30 -18.91 -14.27
C ARG A 131 -0.84 -19.34 -14.19
N PHE A 132 -0.23 -19.28 -12.99
CA PHE A 132 1.21 -19.51 -12.85
C PHE A 132 1.60 -20.97 -12.90
N ALA A 133 0.86 -21.89 -12.25
CA ALA A 133 1.17 -23.30 -12.32
C ALA A 133 1.22 -23.83 -13.77
N PRO A 134 0.21 -23.60 -14.62
CA PRO A 134 0.27 -24.05 -16.02
C PRO A 134 1.39 -23.38 -16.84
N ALA A 135 1.69 -22.10 -16.57
CA ALA A 135 2.77 -21.38 -17.24
C ALA A 135 4.13 -21.99 -16.90
N ILE A 136 4.37 -22.28 -15.63
CA ILE A 136 5.60 -22.93 -15.16
C ILE A 136 5.73 -24.33 -15.74
N GLU A 137 4.67 -25.15 -15.66
CA GLU A 137 4.65 -26.52 -16.22
C GLU A 137 4.97 -26.54 -17.72
N LYS A 138 4.41 -25.60 -18.46
CA LYS A 138 4.60 -25.50 -19.93
C LYS A 138 6.06 -25.23 -20.30
N ILE A 139 6.77 -24.42 -19.51
CA ILE A 139 8.15 -24.00 -19.82
C ILE A 139 9.15 -25.00 -19.24
N SER A 140 8.98 -25.41 -17.99
CA SER A 140 9.93 -26.29 -17.30
C SER A 140 9.77 -27.77 -17.67
N GLY A 141 8.59 -28.18 -18.12
CA GLY A 141 8.21 -29.59 -18.30
C GLY A 141 7.93 -30.33 -16.99
N LEU A 142 8.05 -29.67 -15.83
CA LEU A 142 7.79 -30.24 -14.51
C LEU A 142 6.32 -30.06 -14.10
N LYS A 143 5.83 -30.93 -13.21
CA LYS A 143 4.44 -30.91 -12.71
C LYS A 143 4.35 -30.24 -11.35
N ALA A 144 3.55 -29.19 -11.26
CA ALA A 144 3.28 -28.47 -10.01
C ALA A 144 2.62 -29.38 -8.97
N GLY A 145 3.10 -29.34 -7.74
CA GLY A 145 2.63 -30.17 -6.63
C GLY A 145 3.12 -31.62 -6.66
N THR A 146 3.87 -32.03 -7.69
CA THR A 146 4.48 -33.34 -7.82
C THR A 146 5.99 -33.24 -7.95
N ASP A 147 6.47 -32.51 -8.97
CA ASP A 147 7.91 -32.37 -9.22
C ASP A 147 8.49 -31.15 -8.50
N PHE A 148 7.67 -30.14 -8.23
CA PHE A 148 8.03 -28.96 -7.45
C PHE A 148 6.85 -28.51 -6.59
N HIS A 149 7.14 -27.77 -5.51
CA HIS A 149 6.12 -27.21 -4.62
C HIS A 149 5.76 -25.81 -5.08
N LEU A 150 4.47 -25.47 -5.03
CA LEU A 150 3.97 -24.15 -5.38
C LEU A 150 2.97 -23.66 -4.32
N ILE A 151 3.27 -22.50 -3.75
CA ILE A 151 2.47 -21.89 -2.70
C ILE A 151 2.20 -20.41 -2.97
N PHE A 152 1.20 -19.89 -2.28
CA PHE A 152 0.96 -18.47 -2.09
C PHE A 152 1.09 -18.11 -0.60
N SER A 153 1.86 -17.07 -0.31
CA SER A 153 2.09 -16.59 1.05
C SER A 153 2.15 -15.06 1.05
N PRO A 154 1.02 -14.37 1.24
CA PRO A 154 0.96 -12.92 1.08
C PRO A 154 1.85 -12.18 2.06
N GLU A 155 2.52 -11.13 1.57
CA GLU A 155 3.22 -10.23 2.47
C GLU A 155 2.25 -9.23 3.11
N ARG A 156 2.41 -9.01 4.43
CA ARG A 156 1.48 -8.22 5.25
C ARG A 156 2.14 -7.06 5.99
N VAL A 157 3.40 -6.78 5.67
CA VAL A 157 4.21 -5.74 6.29
C VAL A 157 3.92 -4.34 5.73
N LEU A 158 4.31 -3.31 6.48
CA LEU A 158 4.33 -1.92 6.04
C LEU A 158 5.76 -1.52 5.71
N THR A 159 5.96 -0.88 4.55
CA THR A 159 7.22 -0.24 4.19
C THR A 159 7.66 0.74 5.28
N GLY A 160 8.94 0.74 5.60
CA GLY A 160 9.54 1.53 6.69
C GLY A 160 9.69 0.75 7.99
N ARG A 161 9.06 -0.44 8.12
CA ARG A 161 9.10 -1.26 9.33
C ARG A 161 8.99 -2.76 9.02
N VAL A 162 9.46 -3.17 7.86
CA VAL A 162 9.33 -4.55 7.37
C VAL A 162 9.90 -5.56 8.37
N PHE A 163 11.12 -5.36 8.86
CA PHE A 163 11.76 -6.28 9.81
C PHE A 163 10.97 -6.46 11.12
N ALA A 164 10.38 -5.38 11.64
CA ALA A 164 9.56 -5.45 12.84
C ALA A 164 8.23 -6.16 12.58
N ASP A 165 7.60 -5.90 11.43
CA ASP A 165 6.30 -6.47 11.09
C ASP A 165 6.38 -7.95 10.71
N LEU A 166 7.49 -8.41 10.08
CA LEU A 166 7.77 -9.83 9.80
C LEU A 166 7.74 -10.71 11.06
N ARG A 167 8.11 -10.15 12.21
CA ARG A 167 8.07 -10.85 13.50
C ARG A 167 6.70 -10.82 14.17
N LYS A 168 5.92 -9.76 13.92
CA LYS A 168 4.66 -9.47 14.62
C LYS A 168 3.45 -10.17 14.02
N TYR A 169 3.45 -10.37 12.71
CA TYR A 169 2.27 -10.92 12.04
C TYR A 169 2.46 -12.39 11.68
N PRO A 170 1.41 -13.23 11.87
CA PRO A 170 1.45 -14.60 11.39
C PRO A 170 1.73 -14.64 9.87
N LYS A 171 2.63 -15.49 9.45
CA LYS A 171 2.87 -15.75 8.03
C LYS A 171 1.84 -16.75 7.52
N LEU A 172 1.02 -16.33 6.56
CA LEU A 172 -0.05 -17.16 6.00
C LEU A 172 0.50 -18.01 4.85
N VAL A 173 0.19 -19.30 4.82
CA VAL A 173 0.66 -20.21 3.77
C VAL A 173 -0.48 -21.07 3.25
N GLY A 174 -0.63 -21.10 1.93
CA GLY A 174 -1.53 -22.02 1.23
C GLY A 174 -0.87 -22.54 -0.05
N GLY A 175 -0.92 -23.84 -0.26
CA GLY A 175 -0.33 -24.51 -1.43
C GLY A 175 -1.36 -24.95 -2.45
N ILE A 176 -0.88 -25.34 -3.63
CA ILE A 176 -1.75 -25.98 -4.63
C ILE A 176 -2.17 -27.39 -4.22
N ASN A 177 -1.48 -27.99 -3.26
CA ASN A 177 -1.83 -29.24 -2.58
C ASN A 177 -1.21 -29.27 -1.16
N GLU A 178 -1.55 -30.29 -0.38
CA GLU A 178 -1.10 -30.44 1.00
C GLU A 178 0.43 -30.49 1.12
N ALA A 179 1.09 -31.27 0.26
CA ALA A 179 2.55 -31.38 0.26
C ALA A 179 3.25 -30.04 -0.01
N SER A 180 2.69 -29.22 -0.90
CA SER A 180 3.19 -27.86 -1.15
C SER A 180 2.98 -26.96 0.07
N THR A 181 1.81 -27.04 0.73
CA THR A 181 1.52 -26.26 1.95
C THR A 181 2.51 -26.61 3.07
N GLU A 182 2.76 -27.90 3.31
CA GLU A 182 3.73 -28.36 4.31
C GLU A 182 5.15 -27.90 4.01
N ALA A 183 5.57 -27.95 2.74
CA ALA A 183 6.89 -27.46 2.31
C ALA A 183 7.02 -25.95 2.58
N GLY A 184 5.98 -25.16 2.29
CA GLY A 184 5.92 -23.73 2.58
C GLY A 184 5.98 -23.40 4.06
N ILE A 185 5.26 -24.16 4.91
CA ILE A 185 5.30 -23.99 6.37
C ILE A 185 6.71 -24.21 6.88
N LYS A 186 7.35 -25.33 6.52
CA LYS A 186 8.73 -25.64 6.93
C LYS A 186 9.72 -24.58 6.47
N PHE A 187 9.53 -24.05 5.26
CA PHE A 187 10.37 -22.97 4.74
C PHE A 187 10.27 -21.70 5.60
N TYR A 188 9.06 -21.18 5.84
CA TYR A 188 8.89 -19.95 6.60
C TYR A 188 9.22 -20.09 8.07
N GLU A 189 9.04 -21.25 8.69
CA GLU A 189 9.52 -21.53 10.04
C GLU A 189 11.07 -21.50 10.14
N ALA A 190 11.77 -21.83 9.06
CA ALA A 190 13.23 -21.80 9.02
C ALA A 190 13.79 -20.37 8.79
N VAL A 191 13.08 -19.52 8.04
CA VAL A 191 13.62 -18.21 7.59
C VAL A 191 13.09 -17.01 8.37
N LEU A 192 12.02 -17.17 9.18
CA LEU A 192 11.42 -16.11 9.99
C LEU A 192 11.48 -16.40 11.48
N ASP A 193 11.46 -15.35 12.29
CA ASP A 193 11.23 -15.40 13.72
C ASP A 193 9.86 -14.78 14.03
N PHE A 194 9.23 -15.24 15.11
CA PHE A 194 7.90 -14.77 15.51
C PHE A 194 7.91 -14.34 16.96
N ASP A 195 7.48 -13.11 17.22
CA ASP A 195 7.31 -12.57 18.56
C ASP A 195 6.09 -13.21 19.25
N ASP A 196 6.10 -13.27 20.57
CA ASP A 196 4.93 -13.71 21.33
C ASP A 196 3.79 -12.69 21.18
N ARG A 197 2.59 -13.17 20.87
CA ARG A 197 1.38 -12.37 20.61
C ARG A 197 0.21 -12.97 21.38
N PRO A 198 0.09 -12.68 22.69
CA PRO A 198 -0.98 -13.21 23.54
C PRO A 198 -2.38 -12.67 23.18
N ASP A 199 -2.46 -11.63 22.35
CA ASP A 199 -3.68 -11.06 21.81
C ASP A 199 -4.29 -11.87 20.66
N LEU A 200 -3.54 -12.82 20.10
CA LEU A 200 -4.03 -13.70 19.05
C LEU A 200 -4.68 -14.95 19.64
N THR A 201 -5.76 -15.43 19.00
CA THR A 201 -6.44 -16.68 19.40
C THR A 201 -5.61 -17.93 19.06
N THR A 202 -4.76 -17.83 18.04
CA THR A 202 -3.82 -18.88 17.63
C THR A 202 -2.40 -18.34 17.79
N LYS A 203 -1.46 -19.16 18.29
CA LYS A 203 -0.07 -18.78 18.50
C LYS A 203 0.50 -18.12 17.22
N ASN A 204 1.25 -17.02 17.40
CA ASN A 204 1.97 -16.38 16.31
C ASN A 204 2.99 -17.37 15.71
N GLY A 205 3.11 -17.35 14.39
CA GLY A 205 3.94 -18.29 13.64
C GLY A 205 3.47 -18.42 12.20
N VAL A 206 3.74 -19.55 11.57
CA VAL A 206 3.23 -19.86 10.24
C VAL A 206 1.85 -20.50 10.35
N TRP A 207 0.86 -19.88 9.70
CA TRP A 207 -0.53 -20.35 9.72
C TRP A 207 -0.88 -21.06 8.42
N ASN A 208 -1.33 -22.30 8.56
CA ASN A 208 -1.79 -23.14 7.44
C ASN A 208 -3.20 -22.72 7.01
N LEU A 209 -3.35 -22.19 5.80
CA LEU A 209 -4.64 -21.87 5.17
C LEU A 209 -5.13 -22.97 4.20
N GLY A 210 -4.39 -24.07 4.07
CA GLY A 210 -4.74 -25.22 3.24
C GLY A 210 -4.45 -24.99 1.76
N THR A 211 -5.11 -24.03 1.13
CA THR A 211 -5.01 -23.82 -0.32
C THR A 211 -4.44 -22.43 -0.68
N SER A 212 -3.81 -22.34 -1.86
CA SER A 212 -3.34 -21.06 -2.39
C SER A 212 -4.47 -20.04 -2.49
N GLU A 213 -5.67 -20.49 -2.90
CA GLU A 213 -6.86 -19.65 -3.04
C GLU A 213 -7.31 -19.08 -1.69
N ALA A 214 -7.26 -19.87 -0.63
CA ALA A 214 -7.60 -19.38 0.71
C ALA A 214 -6.60 -18.31 1.19
N SER A 215 -5.31 -18.50 0.89
CA SER A 215 -4.25 -17.57 1.23
C SER A 215 -4.32 -16.28 0.41
N GLU A 216 -4.63 -16.37 -0.90
CA GLU A 216 -4.91 -15.22 -1.77
C GLU A 216 -6.13 -14.44 -1.26
N MET A 217 -7.23 -15.15 -0.95
CA MET A 217 -8.46 -14.54 -0.44
C MET A 217 -8.25 -13.86 0.93
N ALA A 218 -7.44 -14.43 1.82
CA ALA A 218 -7.17 -13.84 3.13
C ALA A 218 -6.58 -12.42 3.00
N LYS A 219 -5.64 -12.23 2.06
CA LYS A 219 -5.06 -10.90 1.79
C LYS A 219 -6.08 -9.94 1.19
N LEU A 220 -6.89 -10.38 0.25
CA LEU A 220 -7.94 -9.55 -0.34
C LEU A 220 -9.03 -9.21 0.70
N ALA A 221 -9.43 -10.16 1.56
CA ALA A 221 -10.40 -9.92 2.61
C ALA A 221 -9.93 -8.86 3.60
N GLU A 222 -8.68 -8.93 4.07
CA GLU A 222 -8.06 -7.97 4.98
C GLU A 222 -8.11 -6.54 4.43
N THR A 223 -7.73 -6.37 3.17
CA THR A 223 -7.65 -5.06 2.53
C THR A 223 -9.01 -4.54 2.09
N THR A 224 -9.89 -5.41 1.61
CA THR A 224 -11.27 -5.07 1.24
C THR A 224 -12.10 -4.68 2.47
N TYR A 225 -11.94 -5.42 3.60
CA TYR A 225 -12.57 -5.01 4.87
C TYR A 225 -12.21 -3.56 5.23
N ARG A 226 -10.92 -3.21 5.12
CA ARG A 226 -10.47 -1.85 5.45
C ARG A 226 -11.09 -0.82 4.52
N ASP A 227 -11.11 -1.07 3.23
CA ASP A 227 -11.70 -0.16 2.23
C ASP A 227 -13.21 0.05 2.46
N VAL A 228 -13.95 -1.03 2.67
CA VAL A 228 -15.40 -0.98 2.96
C VAL A 228 -15.68 -0.25 4.27
N ASN A 229 -14.87 -0.48 5.30
CA ASN A 229 -15.03 0.17 6.59
C ASN A 229 -14.74 1.69 6.52
N ILE A 230 -13.74 2.10 5.73
CA ILE A 230 -13.47 3.53 5.46
C ILE A 230 -14.64 4.15 4.67
N ALA A 231 -15.17 3.45 3.68
CA ALA A 231 -16.32 3.92 2.91
C ALA A 231 -17.56 4.13 3.79
N LEU A 232 -17.81 3.21 4.72
CA LEU A 232 -18.88 3.34 5.71
C LEU A 232 -18.66 4.57 6.62
N ALA A 233 -17.41 4.77 7.09
CA ALA A 233 -17.07 5.96 7.89
C ALA A 233 -17.26 7.26 7.09
N ASN A 234 -16.89 7.28 5.81
CA ASN A 234 -17.11 8.42 4.91
C ASN A 234 -18.61 8.68 4.68
N GLN A 235 -19.41 7.64 4.49
CA GLN A 235 -20.86 7.76 4.37
C GLN A 235 -21.49 8.37 5.65
N PHE A 236 -21.03 7.93 6.82
CA PHE A 236 -21.47 8.51 8.09
C PHE A 236 -21.02 9.98 8.25
N ALA A 237 -19.83 10.31 7.75
CA ALA A 237 -19.31 11.67 7.78
C ALA A 237 -20.21 12.63 6.99
N ILE A 238 -20.57 12.30 5.76
CA ILE A 238 -21.46 13.09 4.91
C ILE A 238 -22.82 13.29 5.59
N PHE A 239 -23.40 12.23 6.16
CA PHE A 239 -24.64 12.33 6.90
C PHE A 239 -24.54 13.27 8.13
N ALA A 240 -23.44 13.14 8.90
CA ALA A 240 -23.19 13.89 10.12
C ALA A 240 -23.09 15.41 9.86
N GLU A 241 -22.49 15.82 8.73
CA GLU A 241 -22.39 17.21 8.30
C GLU A 241 -23.76 17.85 8.15
N GLY A 242 -24.68 17.20 7.42
CA GLY A 242 -26.06 17.70 7.25
C GLY A 242 -26.91 17.65 8.52
N ALA A 243 -26.54 16.82 9.50
CA ALA A 243 -27.25 16.66 10.76
C ALA A 243 -26.65 17.48 11.92
N ASN A 244 -25.62 18.30 11.68
CA ASN A 244 -24.87 19.03 12.71
C ASN A 244 -24.27 18.15 13.81
N ILE A 245 -23.71 17.01 13.41
CA ILE A 245 -23.07 16.02 14.29
C ILE A 245 -21.55 16.05 14.08
N ASP A 246 -20.78 15.81 15.13
CA ASP A 246 -19.36 15.50 15.02
C ASP A 246 -19.20 13.98 14.94
N ILE A 247 -18.90 13.45 13.75
CA ILE A 247 -18.77 12.01 13.52
C ILE A 247 -17.63 11.38 14.32
N ALA A 248 -16.56 12.12 14.65
CA ALA A 248 -15.44 11.56 15.42
C ALA A 248 -15.89 11.16 16.83
N LYS A 249 -16.77 11.95 17.47
CA LYS A 249 -17.36 11.61 18.77
C LYS A 249 -18.27 10.38 18.68
N VAL A 250 -19.05 10.28 17.61
CA VAL A 250 -19.94 9.14 17.35
C VAL A 250 -19.13 7.86 17.13
N ILE A 251 -18.07 7.91 16.30
CA ILE A 251 -17.18 6.77 16.05
C ILE A 251 -16.50 6.34 17.35
N ALA A 252 -15.95 7.28 18.13
CA ALA A 252 -15.32 6.96 19.42
C ALA A 252 -16.29 6.28 20.37
N ALA A 253 -17.52 6.78 20.47
CA ALA A 253 -18.57 6.18 21.29
C ALA A 253 -18.97 4.79 20.78
N SER A 254 -19.16 4.63 19.48
CA SER A 254 -19.51 3.34 18.86
C SER A 254 -18.41 2.30 19.06
N ASN A 255 -17.15 2.68 18.94
CA ASN A 255 -16.00 1.80 19.11
C ASN A 255 -15.66 1.49 20.58
N SER A 256 -16.38 2.06 21.54
CA SER A 256 -16.20 1.74 22.97
C SER A 256 -16.76 0.37 23.34
N GLN A 257 -17.55 -0.26 22.49
CA GLN A 257 -18.04 -1.64 22.65
C GLN A 257 -17.25 -2.61 21.73
N PRO A 258 -17.12 -3.90 22.08
CA PRO A 258 -16.13 -4.81 21.45
C PRO A 258 -16.47 -5.24 20.02
N TYR A 259 -17.66 -4.97 19.50
CA TYR A 259 -18.10 -5.45 18.18
C TYR A 259 -18.02 -4.39 17.08
N SER A 260 -17.67 -3.14 17.41
CA SER A 260 -17.53 -2.06 16.44
C SER A 260 -16.07 -1.66 16.31
N HIS A 261 -15.60 -1.56 15.05
CA HIS A 261 -14.25 -1.11 14.70
C HIS A 261 -14.34 -0.18 13.48
N ILE A 262 -15.13 0.90 13.63
CA ILE A 262 -15.33 1.88 12.57
C ILE A 262 -14.06 2.69 12.38
N HIS A 263 -13.58 2.78 11.13
CA HIS A 263 -12.42 3.60 10.76
C HIS A 263 -12.75 5.10 10.80
N GLN A 264 -11.71 5.92 10.61
CA GLN A 264 -11.88 7.37 10.51
C GLN A 264 -12.20 7.75 9.08
N PRO A 265 -13.15 8.68 8.87
CA PRO A 265 -13.40 9.27 7.56
C PRO A 265 -12.26 10.20 7.15
N GLY A 266 -12.18 10.53 5.86
CA GLY A 266 -11.21 11.47 5.33
C GLY A 266 -11.44 11.79 3.87
N ILE A 267 -10.65 12.72 3.36
CA ILE A 267 -10.80 13.26 2.00
C ILE A 267 -10.52 12.23 0.89
N ALA A 268 -9.74 11.19 1.18
CA ALA A 268 -9.44 10.13 0.20
C ALA A 268 -8.82 8.89 0.84
N VAL A 269 -8.81 7.81 0.07
CA VAL A 269 -8.08 6.56 0.36
C VAL A 269 -7.01 6.38 -0.70
N GLY A 270 -5.75 6.52 -0.31
CA GLY A 270 -4.60 6.41 -1.20
C GLY A 270 -3.64 5.27 -0.81
N GLY A 271 -2.49 5.22 -1.50
CA GLY A 271 -1.46 4.19 -1.34
C GLY A 271 -1.65 2.99 -2.25
N HIS A 272 -0.68 2.08 -2.25
CA HIS A 272 -0.64 0.95 -3.19
C HIS A 272 -1.62 -0.20 -2.86
N CYS A 273 -2.09 -0.33 -1.61
CA CYS A 273 -2.83 -1.52 -1.18
C CYS A 273 -4.35 -1.30 -1.24
N ILE A 274 -4.86 -0.32 -0.47
CA ILE A 274 -6.31 -0.19 -0.26
C ILE A 274 -7.05 0.25 -1.53
N PRO A 275 -6.55 1.16 -2.39
CA PRO A 275 -7.22 1.49 -3.65
C PRO A 275 -7.19 0.37 -4.70
N ILE A 276 -6.23 -0.56 -4.61
CA ILE A 276 -5.95 -1.56 -5.66
C ILE A 276 -6.56 -2.92 -5.34
N TYR A 277 -6.29 -3.49 -4.15
CA TYR A 277 -6.63 -4.89 -3.89
C TYR A 277 -8.14 -5.20 -3.87
N PRO A 278 -9.04 -4.29 -3.47
CA PRO A 278 -10.47 -4.47 -3.69
C PRO A 278 -10.87 -4.58 -5.17
N ARG A 279 -10.06 -4.01 -6.10
CA ARG A 279 -10.26 -4.17 -7.55
C ARG A 279 -9.90 -5.58 -8.01
N PHE A 280 -8.89 -6.22 -7.40
CA PHE A 280 -8.60 -7.64 -7.64
C PHE A 280 -9.76 -8.54 -7.18
N TYR A 281 -10.39 -8.21 -6.04
CA TYR A 281 -11.60 -8.90 -5.61
C TYR A 281 -12.74 -8.70 -6.62
N LEU A 282 -13.00 -7.47 -7.06
CA LEU A 282 -14.02 -7.16 -8.06
C LEU A 282 -13.75 -7.80 -9.43
N TRP A 283 -12.48 -8.01 -9.78
CA TRP A 283 -12.10 -8.74 -11.01
C TRP A 283 -12.49 -10.22 -10.90
N ASN A 284 -12.34 -10.84 -9.73
CA ASN A 284 -12.81 -12.20 -9.48
C ASN A 284 -14.33 -12.29 -9.35
N ASP A 285 -14.98 -11.29 -8.74
CA ASP A 285 -16.41 -11.25 -8.45
C ASP A 285 -17.03 -9.93 -8.98
N PRO A 286 -17.32 -9.87 -10.29
CA PRO A 286 -17.83 -8.64 -10.92
C PRO A 286 -19.26 -8.27 -10.46
N VAL A 287 -19.94 -9.13 -9.71
CA VAL A 287 -21.29 -8.87 -9.16
C VAL A 287 -21.26 -8.42 -7.69
N ALA A 288 -20.11 -8.31 -7.07
CA ALA A 288 -19.94 -7.87 -5.68
C ALA A 288 -20.40 -6.42 -5.49
N THR A 289 -21.61 -6.20 -4.99
CA THR A 289 -22.20 -4.87 -4.82
C THR A 289 -21.57 -4.07 -3.69
N VAL A 290 -21.34 -4.69 -2.53
CA VAL A 290 -20.81 -4.00 -1.33
C VAL A 290 -19.43 -3.40 -1.61
N VAL A 291 -18.53 -4.17 -2.21
CA VAL A 291 -17.16 -3.70 -2.51
C VAL A 291 -17.18 -2.61 -3.58
N ARG A 292 -18.00 -2.76 -4.60
CA ARG A 292 -18.16 -1.74 -5.65
C ARG A 292 -18.65 -0.42 -5.09
N SER A 293 -19.75 -0.44 -4.33
CA SER A 293 -20.33 0.78 -3.71
C SER A 293 -19.34 1.43 -2.73
N ALA A 294 -18.55 0.63 -2.01
CA ALA A 294 -17.51 1.17 -1.14
C ALA A 294 -16.41 1.89 -1.94
N ARG A 295 -15.94 1.31 -3.05
CA ARG A 295 -14.97 1.98 -3.92
C ARG A 295 -15.51 3.29 -4.50
N GLU A 296 -16.76 3.30 -4.93
CA GLU A 296 -17.45 4.49 -5.45
C GLU A 296 -17.56 5.58 -4.36
N ALA A 297 -18.00 5.20 -3.15
CA ALA A 297 -18.08 6.13 -2.01
C ALA A 297 -16.72 6.74 -1.64
N ASN A 298 -15.66 5.93 -1.59
CA ASN A 298 -14.31 6.43 -1.30
C ASN A 298 -13.78 7.33 -2.43
N ALA A 299 -14.06 7.01 -3.68
CA ALA A 299 -13.63 7.81 -4.84
C ALA A 299 -14.32 9.16 -4.94
N ALA A 300 -15.53 9.30 -4.37
CA ALA A 300 -16.30 10.54 -4.37
C ALA A 300 -15.80 11.56 -3.31
N MET A 301 -15.01 11.15 -2.32
CA MET A 301 -14.63 12.03 -1.21
C MET A 301 -13.81 13.28 -1.59
N PRO A 302 -12.88 13.24 -2.57
CA PRO A 302 -12.21 14.46 -3.04
C PRO A 302 -13.20 15.51 -3.58
N ALA A 303 -14.15 15.10 -4.41
CA ALA A 303 -15.18 15.98 -4.94
C ALA A 303 -16.12 16.51 -3.82
N HIS A 304 -16.43 15.68 -2.82
CA HIS A 304 -17.18 16.10 -1.64
C HIS A 304 -16.46 17.22 -0.86
N ALA A 305 -15.15 17.13 -0.68
CA ALA A 305 -14.37 18.19 -0.04
C ALA A 305 -14.41 19.52 -0.81
N VAL A 306 -14.38 19.44 -2.16
CA VAL A 306 -14.52 20.60 -3.03
C VAL A 306 -15.93 21.21 -2.92
N HIS A 307 -16.96 20.36 -2.85
CA HIS A 307 -18.33 20.82 -2.61
C HIS A 307 -18.48 21.56 -1.27
N LEU A 308 -17.90 21.05 -0.18
CA LEU A 308 -17.88 21.75 1.11
C LEU A 308 -17.17 23.10 1.02
N LEU A 309 -16.13 23.20 0.19
CA LEU A 309 -15.45 24.46 -0.06
C LEU A 309 -16.36 25.44 -0.80
N GLU A 310 -17.03 24.99 -1.86
CA GLU A 310 -17.99 25.80 -2.64
C GLU A 310 -19.13 26.30 -1.77
N GLU A 311 -19.71 25.48 -0.90
CA GLU A 311 -20.70 25.92 0.10
C GLU A 311 -20.17 27.01 1.01
N SER A 312 -18.86 27.01 1.32
CA SER A 312 -18.25 27.97 2.25
C SER A 312 -17.89 29.30 1.61
N VAL A 313 -17.53 29.35 0.31
CA VAL A 313 -17.04 30.58 -0.36
C VAL A 313 -17.83 30.95 -1.62
N GLY A 314 -18.83 30.18 -2.01
CA GLY A 314 -19.59 30.35 -3.26
C GLY A 314 -18.75 29.87 -4.49
N ASP A 315 -19.16 30.30 -5.68
CA ASP A 315 -18.54 29.99 -6.95
C ASP A 315 -17.00 30.01 -6.88
N LEU A 316 -16.37 28.93 -7.32
CA LEU A 316 -14.90 28.74 -7.28
C LEU A 316 -14.17 29.31 -8.50
N THR A 317 -14.88 29.78 -9.51
CA THR A 317 -14.31 30.36 -10.73
C THR A 317 -13.28 31.44 -10.41
N ALA A 318 -12.05 31.28 -10.91
CA ALA A 318 -10.88 32.12 -10.72
C ALA A 318 -10.45 32.36 -9.25
N LYS A 319 -10.96 31.56 -8.30
CA LYS A 319 -10.46 31.59 -6.92
C LYS A 319 -9.15 30.79 -6.83
N LYS A 320 -8.20 31.30 -6.06
CA LYS A 320 -6.95 30.60 -5.76
C LYS A 320 -7.15 29.67 -4.59
N VAL A 321 -6.92 28.38 -4.81
CA VAL A 321 -7.08 27.33 -3.78
C VAL A 321 -5.75 26.61 -3.59
N ALA A 322 -5.22 26.63 -2.35
CA ALA A 322 -4.06 25.84 -1.98
C ALA A 322 -4.51 24.44 -1.50
N VAL A 323 -3.94 23.39 -2.09
CA VAL A 323 -4.10 22.00 -1.68
C VAL A 323 -2.83 21.56 -0.96
N LEU A 324 -2.95 21.25 0.34
CA LEU A 324 -1.81 20.88 1.19
C LEU A 324 -1.67 19.36 1.30
N GLY A 325 -0.66 18.82 0.64
CA GLY A 325 -0.29 17.42 0.62
C GLY A 325 -0.44 16.77 -0.76
N VAL A 326 0.70 16.43 -1.37
CA VAL A 326 0.81 15.56 -2.56
C VAL A 326 0.71 14.09 -2.15
N SER A 327 1.33 13.78 -1.01
CA SER A 327 1.36 12.43 -0.45
C SER A 327 -0.03 11.93 -0.09
N TYR A 328 -0.23 10.59 -0.18
CA TYR A 328 -1.51 10.01 0.22
C TYR A 328 -1.77 10.05 1.74
N ARG A 329 -0.74 10.23 2.54
CA ARG A 329 -0.77 10.45 4.00
C ARG A 329 0.46 11.21 4.47
N GLY A 330 0.42 11.79 5.66
CA GLY A 330 1.57 12.45 6.25
C GLY A 330 2.74 11.53 6.59
N GLY A 331 3.94 12.11 6.58
CA GLY A 331 5.18 11.44 6.95
C GLY A 331 5.71 10.40 5.94
N VAL A 332 5.18 10.37 4.73
CA VAL A 332 5.71 9.55 3.63
C VAL A 332 5.77 10.36 2.34
N LYS A 333 6.81 10.15 1.54
CA LYS A 333 6.94 10.71 0.20
C LYS A 333 6.41 9.72 -0.83
N GLU A 334 5.07 9.66 -0.97
CA GLU A 334 4.40 8.70 -1.84
C GLU A 334 3.07 9.26 -2.36
N SER A 335 2.98 9.47 -3.67
CA SER A 335 1.80 10.03 -4.35
C SER A 335 0.87 8.99 -4.96
N ALA A 336 1.20 7.69 -4.87
CA ALA A 336 0.41 6.63 -5.48
C ALA A 336 -1.04 6.67 -4.99
N PHE A 337 -1.97 6.81 -5.93
CA PHE A 337 -3.41 6.91 -5.67
C PHE A 337 -3.77 7.96 -4.60
N SER A 338 -2.95 9.00 -4.45
CA SER A 338 -3.26 10.09 -3.53
C SER A 338 -4.53 10.81 -3.96
N GLY A 339 -5.31 11.25 -2.98
CA GLY A 339 -6.50 12.06 -3.21
C GLY A 339 -6.22 13.42 -3.83
N VAL A 340 -4.97 13.90 -3.82
CA VAL A 340 -4.59 15.17 -4.44
C VAL A 340 -5.02 15.22 -5.91
N PHE A 341 -4.87 14.12 -6.66
CA PHE A 341 -5.27 14.09 -8.07
C PHE A 341 -6.77 14.32 -8.25
N GLY A 342 -7.61 13.65 -7.46
CA GLY A 342 -9.06 13.85 -7.51
C GLY A 342 -9.49 15.24 -7.01
N THR A 343 -8.85 15.73 -5.96
CA THR A 343 -9.13 17.07 -5.41
C THR A 343 -8.76 18.18 -6.40
N VAL A 344 -7.58 18.10 -7.01
CA VAL A 344 -7.13 19.08 -8.02
C VAL A 344 -8.03 19.01 -9.26
N THR A 345 -8.33 17.81 -9.75
CA THR A 345 -9.25 17.63 -10.90
C THR A 345 -10.60 18.28 -10.62
N SER A 346 -11.21 18.00 -9.47
CA SER A 346 -12.49 18.56 -9.11
C SER A 346 -12.46 20.11 -8.98
N LEU A 347 -11.40 20.68 -8.38
CA LEU A 347 -11.21 22.12 -8.30
C LEU A 347 -11.10 22.78 -9.68
N LEU A 348 -10.33 22.19 -10.60
CA LEU A 348 -10.17 22.68 -11.96
C LEU A 348 -11.48 22.61 -12.75
N GLU A 349 -12.29 21.58 -12.55
CA GLU A 349 -13.64 21.46 -13.16
C GLU A 349 -14.58 22.58 -12.69
N HIS A 350 -14.38 23.10 -11.48
CA HIS A 350 -15.11 24.25 -10.94
C HIS A 350 -14.43 25.61 -11.27
N GLY A 351 -13.42 25.61 -12.14
CA GLY A 351 -12.76 26.82 -12.63
C GLY A 351 -11.80 27.49 -11.64
N ALA A 352 -11.37 26.82 -10.58
CA ALA A 352 -10.42 27.35 -9.63
C ALA A 352 -8.98 27.39 -10.19
N GLU A 353 -8.17 28.32 -9.70
CA GLU A 353 -6.70 28.29 -9.83
C GLU A 353 -6.13 27.45 -8.68
N VAL A 354 -5.52 26.31 -8.99
CA VAL A 354 -5.07 25.35 -7.98
C VAL A 354 -3.56 25.42 -7.78
N LEU A 355 -3.14 25.55 -6.54
CA LEU A 355 -1.76 25.57 -6.09
C LEU A 355 -1.55 24.40 -5.11
N VAL A 356 -0.42 23.71 -5.18
CA VAL A 356 -0.18 22.50 -4.37
C VAL A 356 1.11 22.64 -3.57
N ASP A 357 1.06 22.22 -2.30
CA ASP A 357 2.22 22.16 -1.41
C ASP A 357 2.36 20.75 -0.79
N ASP A 358 3.59 20.34 -0.52
CA ASP A 358 3.89 19.16 0.30
C ASP A 358 5.31 19.30 0.88
N PRO A 359 5.49 19.18 2.21
CA PRO A 359 6.80 19.41 2.85
C PRO A 359 7.88 18.38 2.46
N MET A 360 7.49 17.27 1.81
CA MET A 360 8.41 16.22 1.37
C MET A 360 8.76 16.29 -0.13
N TYR A 361 8.14 17.21 -0.89
CA TYR A 361 8.36 17.37 -2.33
C TYR A 361 8.96 18.75 -2.61
N THR A 362 9.87 18.83 -3.60
CA THR A 362 10.33 20.10 -4.14
C THR A 362 9.36 20.64 -5.17
N ASP A 363 9.46 21.94 -5.48
CA ASP A 363 8.64 22.59 -6.50
C ASP A 363 8.78 21.93 -7.89
N GLU A 364 10.00 21.47 -8.21
CA GLU A 364 10.28 20.74 -9.46
C GLU A 364 9.55 19.39 -9.48
N GLU A 365 9.54 18.68 -8.35
CA GLU A 365 8.84 17.39 -8.24
C GLU A 365 7.30 17.58 -8.31
N ILE A 366 6.76 18.63 -7.68
CA ILE A 366 5.33 18.99 -7.76
C ILE A 366 4.97 19.32 -9.20
N THR A 367 5.81 20.10 -9.88
CA THR A 367 5.63 20.46 -11.31
C THR A 367 5.71 19.22 -12.20
N ALA A 368 6.63 18.30 -11.93
CA ALA A 368 6.75 17.05 -12.69
C ALA A 368 5.51 16.13 -12.55
N LEU A 369 4.74 16.27 -11.46
CA LEU A 369 3.45 15.60 -11.27
C LEU A 369 2.28 16.32 -11.98
N GLY A 370 2.53 17.45 -12.64
CA GLY A 370 1.53 18.23 -13.37
C GLY A 370 0.80 19.27 -12.54
N PHE A 371 1.30 19.60 -11.35
CA PHE A 371 0.71 20.60 -10.46
C PHE A 371 1.50 21.92 -10.50
N THR A 372 0.84 23.02 -10.08
CA THR A 372 1.50 24.30 -9.85
C THR A 372 1.88 24.40 -8.37
N PRO A 373 3.17 24.59 -8.04
CA PRO A 373 3.59 24.73 -6.65
C PRO A 373 2.98 25.95 -5.95
N TYR A 374 2.65 25.80 -4.66
CA TYR A 374 2.25 26.89 -3.80
C TYR A 374 3.47 27.57 -3.18
N GLU A 375 3.65 28.85 -3.43
CA GLU A 375 4.65 29.66 -2.76
C GLU A 375 4.15 30.04 -1.36
N ALA A 376 4.85 29.59 -0.32
CA ALA A 376 4.47 29.82 1.07
C ALA A 376 4.25 31.31 1.37
N GLY A 377 3.09 31.64 1.96
CA GLY A 377 2.70 33.03 2.25
C GLY A 377 2.09 33.79 1.08
N SER A 378 1.95 33.19 -0.09
CA SER A 378 1.23 33.79 -1.22
C SER A 378 -0.28 33.86 -0.92
N PRO A 379 -0.98 34.91 -1.41
CA PRO A 379 -2.41 35.06 -1.17
C PRO A 379 -3.25 33.94 -1.82
N VAL A 380 -4.16 33.35 -1.05
CA VAL A 380 -5.15 32.37 -1.53
C VAL A 380 -6.52 32.65 -0.97
N ASP A 381 -7.58 32.31 -1.71
CA ASP A 381 -8.95 32.42 -1.26
C ASP A 381 -9.37 31.30 -0.32
N ALA A 382 -8.79 30.09 -0.51
CA ALA A 382 -9.16 28.92 0.27
C ALA A 382 -8.02 27.90 0.36
N VAL A 383 -8.16 26.96 1.32
CA VAL A 383 -7.21 25.88 1.56
C VAL A 383 -7.97 24.56 1.72
N ILE A 384 -7.44 23.49 1.10
CA ILE A 384 -7.87 22.11 1.37
C ILE A 384 -6.68 21.33 1.91
N LEU A 385 -6.79 20.80 3.12
CA LEU A 385 -5.78 19.90 3.70
C LEU A 385 -6.01 18.46 3.24
N GLN A 386 -5.12 17.96 2.40
CA GLN A 386 -5.20 16.63 1.78
C GLN A 386 -4.41 15.57 2.55
N ALA A 387 -3.23 15.90 3.08
CA ALA A 387 -2.38 14.97 3.82
C ALA A 387 -2.02 15.50 5.22
N ASP A 388 -1.91 14.58 6.18
CA ASP A 388 -1.72 14.88 7.60
C ASP A 388 -0.24 15.00 8.01
N HIS A 389 0.56 15.74 7.23
CA HIS A 389 1.94 16.03 7.61
C HIS A 389 2.02 16.78 8.94
N LYS A 390 2.99 16.41 9.78
CA LYS A 390 3.15 17.02 11.11
C LYS A 390 3.45 18.53 11.04
N GLU A 391 4.08 18.96 9.95
CA GLU A 391 4.42 20.33 9.64
C GLU A 391 3.18 21.22 9.53
N TYR A 392 2.07 20.70 9.05
CA TYR A 392 0.82 21.43 8.89
C TYR A 392 0.07 21.70 10.21
N LYS A 393 0.36 20.96 11.28
CA LYS A 393 -0.33 21.12 12.57
C LYS A 393 -0.18 22.50 13.20
N SER A 394 0.91 23.20 12.89
CA SER A 394 1.21 24.54 13.41
C SER A 394 0.71 25.68 12.54
N LEU A 395 0.10 25.39 11.40
CA LEU A 395 -0.40 26.41 10.48
C LEU A 395 -1.48 27.29 11.13
N THR A 396 -1.47 28.54 10.71
CA THR A 396 -2.36 29.59 11.19
C THR A 396 -2.95 30.36 10.00
N LYS A 397 -3.94 31.20 10.24
CA LYS A 397 -4.49 32.14 9.25
C LYS A 397 -3.41 33.06 8.65
N GLY A 398 -2.36 33.38 9.41
CA GLY A 398 -1.25 34.24 8.94
C GLY A 398 -0.43 33.64 7.81
N ASP A 399 -0.41 32.30 7.69
CA ASP A 399 0.32 31.59 6.64
C ASP A 399 -0.40 31.66 5.28
N PHE A 400 -1.66 32.06 5.27
CA PHE A 400 -2.52 32.12 4.08
C PHE A 400 -3.20 33.51 3.93
N PRO A 401 -2.47 34.54 3.48
CA PRO A 401 -3.05 35.85 3.30
C PRO A 401 -4.30 35.80 2.39
N GLY A 402 -5.39 36.42 2.87
CA GLY A 402 -6.65 36.48 2.12
C GLY A 402 -7.58 35.28 2.25
N VAL A 403 -7.18 34.22 2.97
CA VAL A 403 -7.97 32.99 3.12
C VAL A 403 -9.36 33.28 3.73
N LYS A 404 -10.38 32.73 3.09
CA LYS A 404 -11.79 32.85 3.47
C LYS A 404 -12.38 31.57 4.01
N ALA A 405 -11.86 30.40 3.51
CA ALA A 405 -12.31 29.10 3.95
C ALA A 405 -11.16 28.07 4.00
N ILE A 406 -11.32 27.11 4.92
CA ILE A 406 -10.44 25.95 5.07
C ILE A 406 -11.27 24.69 5.19
N ILE A 407 -10.92 23.68 4.38
CA ILE A 407 -11.45 22.31 4.51
C ILE A 407 -10.33 21.44 5.05
N ASP A 408 -10.45 21.02 6.30
CA ASP A 408 -9.51 20.07 6.90
C ASP A 408 -9.97 18.63 6.63
N GLY A 409 -9.39 18.02 5.61
CA GLY A 409 -9.70 16.66 5.18
C GLY A 409 -9.12 15.56 6.09
N ARG A 410 -8.32 15.93 7.11
CA ARG A 410 -7.60 15.00 8.00
C ARG A 410 -7.81 15.27 9.49
N ARG A 411 -8.52 16.35 9.83
CA ARG A 411 -8.83 16.76 11.22
C ARG A 411 -7.58 16.96 12.09
N ILE A 412 -6.56 17.61 11.55
CA ILE A 412 -5.29 17.89 12.27
C ILE A 412 -5.05 19.37 12.58
N LEU A 413 -5.78 20.26 11.92
CA LEU A 413 -5.67 21.72 12.17
C LEU A 413 -6.49 22.12 13.40
N SER A 414 -6.03 23.16 14.09
CA SER A 414 -6.79 23.75 15.18
C SER A 414 -7.69 24.87 14.66
N PRO A 415 -9.02 24.79 14.78
CA PRO A 415 -9.93 25.88 14.38
C PRO A 415 -9.59 27.23 15.03
N ASN A 416 -9.04 27.23 16.23
CA ASN A 416 -8.65 28.46 16.95
C ASN A 416 -7.52 29.23 16.24
N ASN A 417 -6.74 28.58 15.40
CA ASN A 417 -5.68 29.22 14.61
C ASN A 417 -6.24 29.99 13.39
N PHE A 418 -7.55 29.84 13.09
CA PHE A 418 -8.20 30.35 11.88
C PHE A 418 -9.44 31.19 12.22
N GLU A 419 -9.37 32.00 13.28
CA GLU A 419 -10.48 32.84 13.71
C GLU A 419 -10.94 33.81 12.60
N GLY A 420 -12.24 33.81 12.32
CA GLY A 420 -12.84 34.60 11.26
C GLY A 420 -12.68 34.01 9.84
N VAL A 421 -12.23 32.76 9.71
CA VAL A 421 -12.22 31.97 8.47
C VAL A 421 -13.33 30.91 8.57
N ALA A 422 -14.03 30.62 7.48
CA ALA A 422 -14.96 29.50 7.43
C ALA A 422 -14.15 28.20 7.53
N PHE A 423 -14.24 27.51 8.66
CA PHE A 423 -13.45 26.33 8.94
C PHE A 423 -14.35 25.09 9.03
N ARG A 424 -14.09 24.09 8.19
CA ARG A 424 -14.85 22.82 8.17
C ARG A 424 -13.89 21.62 8.18
N CYS A 425 -14.31 20.58 8.87
CA CYS A 425 -13.64 19.26 8.80
C CYS A 425 -14.58 18.25 8.14
N ILE A 426 -14.03 17.29 7.42
CA ILE A 426 -14.83 16.16 6.93
C ILE A 426 -15.51 15.47 8.13
N GLY A 427 -16.83 15.30 8.02
CA GLY A 427 -17.67 14.67 9.05
C GLY A 427 -17.97 15.55 10.27
N GLN A 428 -17.85 16.85 10.13
CA GLN A 428 -18.23 17.79 11.18
C GLN A 428 -19.26 18.79 10.63
N GLY A 429 -20.46 18.73 11.15
CA GLY A 429 -21.46 19.75 10.87
C GLY A 429 -21.09 21.11 11.45
N ASP A 430 -21.83 22.15 11.06
CA ASP A 430 -21.63 23.49 11.58
C ASP A 430 -21.90 23.52 13.10
N LEU A 431 -20.83 23.55 13.86
CA LEU A 431 -20.89 23.77 15.30
C LEU A 431 -21.18 25.24 15.52
N LYS A 432 -22.45 25.57 15.76
CA LYS A 432 -22.87 26.94 16.20
C LYS A 432 -22.46 27.16 17.64
#